data_2e3f84b308c4ebde9bbab11bfee3dcfb
#
_entry.id   2e3f84b308c4ebde9bbab11bfee3dcfb
#
_cell.length_a   1.000
_cell.length_b   1.000
_cell.length_c   1.000
_cell.angle_alpha   90.00
_cell.angle_beta   90.00
_cell.angle_gamma   90.00
#
_symmetry.space_group_name_H-M   'P 1'
#
loop_
_entity.id
_entity.type
_entity.pdbx_description
1 polymer ?
#
loop_
_entity_poly.entity_id
_entity_poly.type
_entity_poly.pdbx_seq_one_letter_code
_entity_poly.pdbx_strand_id
1 'polypeptide(L)'
;MLQEKNEYISAPCNGNGICGKCIVQYKRGATEPTRRDREVFSEKQLEDGYRLACQSYPAGAYEVEIPESEETIEVLSEWGKQQKTDTEELTEADTQTPAEAKISGGIQDKETAEGTAEKTENALYGICIDIGTTTLAALLVNLETEADCQTAVSVNHQRAYGSDVLSRISASNGGKKWEIQRCIRQDLQKLIRELLQKEKITEQQIQRIVIAGNTTMCHLLRGFSCETLGVAPFLPVDLSWMEGSAADFLGMKELDTKVVILPGISAFVGADIMAGIAKMNMHRSEGYHLLLDIGTNGEMVLGNCRHMYVTSTSAGPAFEGGNISCGMAGIPGVISHVFMEETGKAGFQVIGEADGENKKKQQAIGICGTGMIDLVYELRKHQMIDEHGTYSDLYFDTGY
;
A
#
# COMPACT_ATOMS: atom_id res chain seq x y z
N MET A 1 5.03 -24.11 -6.10
CA MET A 1 6.42 -24.51 -5.80
C MET A 1 7.25 -23.41 -5.12
N LEU A 2 7.46 -22.22 -5.69
CA LEU A 2 8.08 -21.10 -4.94
C LEU A 2 7.22 -20.66 -3.76
N GLN A 3 5.90 -20.58 -3.96
CA GLN A 3 4.92 -20.33 -2.90
C GLN A 3 5.01 -21.33 -1.73
N GLU A 4 5.28 -22.59 -2.00
CA GLU A 4 5.43 -23.62 -0.95
C GLU A 4 6.67 -23.40 -0.07
N LYS A 5 7.65 -22.64 -0.57
CA LYS A 5 8.85 -22.26 0.16
C LYS A 5 8.78 -20.87 0.76
N ASN A 6 7.62 -20.20 0.66
CA ASN A 6 7.42 -18.78 1.02
C ASN A 6 8.36 -17.82 0.25
N GLU A 7 8.80 -18.21 -0.95
CA GLU A 7 9.61 -17.36 -1.79
C GLU A 7 8.69 -16.48 -2.65
N TYR A 8 8.86 -15.18 -2.53
CA TYR A 8 8.15 -14.18 -3.30
C TYR A 8 9.04 -13.65 -4.43
N ILE A 9 8.45 -13.53 -5.63
CA ILE A 9 9.07 -12.86 -6.75
C ILE A 9 8.24 -11.66 -7.11
N SER A 10 8.86 -10.49 -7.14
CA SER A 10 8.20 -9.26 -7.53
C SER A 10 7.67 -9.36 -8.96
N ALA A 11 6.37 -9.16 -9.14
CA ALA A 11 5.72 -9.13 -10.45
C ALA A 11 4.71 -7.97 -10.50
N PRO A 12 5.16 -6.70 -10.45
CA PRO A 12 4.28 -5.54 -10.36
C PRO A 12 3.31 -5.37 -11.52
N CYS A 13 3.53 -6.06 -12.63
CA CYS A 13 2.60 -6.15 -13.76
C CYS A 13 1.60 -7.32 -13.64
N ASN A 14 1.38 -7.87 -12.46
CA ASN A 14 0.50 -9.02 -12.22
C ASN A 14 0.80 -10.25 -13.11
N GLY A 15 2.06 -10.47 -13.45
CA GLY A 15 2.47 -11.61 -14.26
C GLY A 15 2.31 -11.45 -15.76
N ASN A 16 1.96 -10.26 -16.26
CA ASN A 16 1.76 -10.01 -17.70
C ASN A 16 3.04 -10.01 -18.53
N GLY A 17 4.21 -10.20 -17.91
CA GLY A 17 5.51 -10.27 -18.58
C GLY A 17 6.06 -8.94 -19.07
N ILE A 18 5.40 -7.80 -18.79
CA ILE A 18 5.76 -6.50 -19.38
C ILE A 18 6.79 -5.71 -18.56
N CYS A 19 6.82 -5.85 -17.24
CA CYS A 19 7.67 -5.03 -16.37
C CYS A 19 9.12 -5.51 -16.27
N GLY A 20 9.43 -6.77 -16.63
CA GLY A 20 10.78 -7.32 -16.53
C GLY A 20 11.31 -7.52 -15.10
N LYS A 21 10.47 -7.40 -14.06
CA LYS A 21 10.92 -7.39 -12.66
C LYS A 21 10.95 -8.78 -11.99
N CYS A 22 10.18 -9.74 -12.49
CA CYS A 22 10.11 -11.10 -11.91
C CYS A 22 11.31 -11.97 -12.38
N ILE A 23 12.51 -11.48 -12.10
CA ILE A 23 13.77 -12.10 -12.56
C ILE A 23 14.09 -13.32 -11.70
N VAL A 24 14.43 -14.42 -12.37
CA VAL A 24 14.98 -15.64 -11.75
C VAL A 24 16.16 -16.11 -12.56
N GLN A 25 17.10 -16.77 -11.90
CA GLN A 25 18.22 -17.42 -12.55
C GLN A 25 18.15 -18.93 -12.35
N TYR A 26 17.96 -19.68 -13.42
CA TYR A 26 18.00 -21.13 -13.38
C TYR A 26 19.46 -21.60 -13.30
N LYS A 27 19.79 -22.30 -12.23
CA LYS A 27 21.08 -23.00 -12.09
C LYS A 27 21.00 -24.39 -12.72
N ARG A 28 19.79 -24.94 -12.83
CA ARG A 28 19.53 -26.24 -13.47
C ARG A 28 18.09 -26.31 -13.96
N GLY A 29 17.88 -26.94 -15.11
CA GLY A 29 16.55 -27.17 -15.67
C GLY A 29 15.88 -25.92 -16.22
N ALA A 30 16.69 -24.99 -16.81
CA ALA A 30 16.17 -23.79 -17.42
C ALA A 30 15.17 -24.09 -18.54
N THR A 31 14.10 -23.28 -18.60
CA THR A 31 13.16 -23.32 -19.71
C THR A 31 13.75 -22.66 -20.96
N GLU A 32 13.26 -23.01 -22.15
CA GLU A 32 13.59 -22.25 -23.34
C GLU A 32 13.17 -20.78 -23.16
N PRO A 33 14.05 -19.82 -23.59
CA PRO A 33 13.71 -18.41 -23.48
C PRO A 33 12.47 -18.06 -24.29
N THR A 34 11.52 -17.42 -23.66
CA THR A 34 10.31 -16.87 -24.34
C THR A 34 10.70 -15.67 -25.21
N ARG A 35 9.77 -15.22 -26.06
CA ARG A 35 9.97 -13.98 -26.80
C ARG A 35 10.25 -12.82 -25.84
N ARG A 36 9.56 -12.76 -24.73
CA ARG A 36 9.70 -11.67 -23.75
C ARG A 36 11.04 -11.74 -22.99
N ASP A 37 11.52 -12.92 -22.70
CA ASP A 37 12.87 -13.08 -22.11
C ASP A 37 13.94 -12.48 -23.05
N ARG A 38 13.82 -12.70 -24.35
CA ARG A 38 14.77 -12.16 -25.37
C ARG A 38 14.69 -10.64 -25.53
N GLU A 39 13.58 -10.01 -25.17
CA GLU A 39 13.40 -8.56 -25.17
C GLU A 39 13.99 -7.90 -23.90
N VAL A 40 14.05 -8.64 -22.80
CA VAL A 40 14.48 -8.14 -21.48
C VAL A 40 15.94 -8.44 -21.18
N PHE A 41 16.41 -9.63 -21.56
CA PHE A 41 17.76 -10.11 -21.21
C PHE A 41 18.69 -10.14 -22.43
N SER A 42 19.96 -9.86 -22.19
CA SER A 42 21.02 -10.07 -23.19
C SER A 42 21.22 -11.56 -23.47
N GLU A 43 21.81 -11.92 -24.62
CA GLU A 43 22.09 -13.30 -24.97
C GLU A 43 22.91 -14.00 -23.89
N LYS A 44 23.92 -13.33 -23.33
CA LYS A 44 24.74 -13.86 -22.23
C LYS A 44 23.87 -14.15 -20.96
N GLN A 45 22.98 -13.26 -20.59
CA GLN A 45 22.07 -13.50 -19.45
C GLN A 45 21.14 -14.68 -19.71
N LEU A 46 20.64 -14.84 -20.94
CA LEU A 46 19.80 -15.99 -21.31
C LEU A 46 20.59 -17.32 -21.23
N GLU A 47 21.85 -17.31 -21.64
CA GLU A 47 22.77 -18.46 -21.50
C GLU A 47 23.07 -18.76 -20.03
N ASP A 48 23.25 -17.72 -19.21
CA ASP A 48 23.45 -17.81 -17.75
C ASP A 48 22.19 -18.24 -16.99
N GLY A 49 21.07 -18.51 -17.69
CA GLY A 49 19.84 -19.06 -17.13
C GLY A 49 18.83 -18.02 -16.63
N TYR A 50 19.00 -16.74 -16.93
CA TYR A 50 18.01 -15.70 -16.54
C TYR A 50 16.72 -15.83 -17.31
N ARG A 51 15.58 -15.75 -16.59
CA ARG A 51 14.22 -15.82 -17.14
C ARG A 51 13.27 -14.92 -16.35
N LEU A 52 12.15 -14.59 -16.96
CA LEU A 52 11.02 -13.98 -16.27
C LEU A 52 10.16 -15.08 -15.64
N ALA A 53 10.09 -15.13 -14.33
CA ALA A 53 9.36 -16.19 -13.61
C ALA A 53 7.89 -16.31 -14.03
N CYS A 54 7.22 -15.17 -14.30
CA CYS A 54 5.83 -15.15 -14.73
C CYS A 54 5.60 -15.74 -16.14
N GLN A 55 6.66 -15.91 -16.93
CA GLN A 55 6.62 -16.47 -18.28
C GLN A 55 7.27 -17.85 -18.35
N SER A 56 7.79 -18.36 -17.22
CA SER A 56 8.54 -19.62 -17.17
C SER A 56 7.67 -20.75 -16.60
N TYR A 57 7.54 -21.84 -17.37
CA TYR A 57 6.76 -23.02 -17.00
C TYR A 57 7.65 -24.27 -17.05
N PRO A 58 8.52 -24.50 -16.04
CA PRO A 58 9.46 -25.61 -16.07
C PRO A 58 8.73 -26.95 -15.99
N ALA A 59 9.16 -27.88 -16.84
CA ALA A 59 8.71 -29.28 -16.82
C ALA A 59 9.82 -30.13 -16.18
N GLY A 60 9.59 -30.67 -14.98
CA GLY A 60 10.53 -31.55 -14.29
C GLY A 60 11.28 -30.87 -13.14
N ALA A 61 12.42 -31.46 -12.73
CA ALA A 61 13.24 -30.93 -11.64
C ALA A 61 14.07 -29.73 -12.10
N TYR A 62 14.04 -28.66 -11.32
CA TYR A 62 14.82 -27.46 -11.59
C TYR A 62 15.36 -26.85 -10.29
N GLU A 63 16.40 -26.02 -10.44
CA GLU A 63 17.00 -25.24 -9.39
C GLU A 63 17.05 -23.77 -9.84
N VAL A 64 16.51 -22.89 -9.01
CA VAL A 64 16.33 -21.47 -9.30
C VAL A 64 16.92 -20.66 -8.14
N GLU A 65 17.70 -19.66 -8.47
CA GLU A 65 18.11 -18.59 -7.59
C GLU A 65 17.26 -17.35 -7.90
N ILE A 66 16.74 -16.70 -6.86
CA ILE A 66 16.03 -15.41 -6.94
C ILE A 66 17.08 -14.35 -6.63
N PRO A 67 17.49 -13.52 -7.60
CA PRO A 67 18.40 -12.42 -7.33
C PRO A 67 17.76 -11.46 -6.30
N GLU A 68 18.54 -10.97 -5.34
CA GLU A 68 18.09 -9.95 -4.42
C GLU A 68 17.67 -8.71 -5.22
N SER A 69 16.38 -8.39 -5.19
CA SER A 69 15.88 -7.15 -5.75
C SER A 69 15.83 -6.13 -4.61
N GLU A 70 16.56 -5.05 -4.72
CA GLU A 70 16.39 -3.87 -3.89
C GLU A 70 15.05 -3.18 -4.30
N GLU A 71 13.92 -3.72 -3.87
CA GLU A 71 12.66 -3.00 -3.92
C GLU A 71 12.63 -2.02 -2.76
N THR A 72 13.07 -0.81 -2.97
CA THR A 72 12.82 0.30 -2.06
C THR A 72 11.36 0.74 -2.24
N ILE A 73 10.51 0.37 -1.29
CA ILE A 73 9.16 0.91 -1.18
C ILE A 73 9.27 2.16 -0.31
N GLU A 74 9.11 3.33 -0.92
CA GLU A 74 8.94 4.57 -0.18
C GLU A 74 7.44 4.73 0.14
N VAL A 75 7.09 4.63 1.41
CA VAL A 75 5.82 5.14 1.91
C VAL A 75 6.08 6.59 2.33
N LEU A 76 5.40 7.51 1.65
CA LEU A 76 5.42 8.91 2.04
C LEU A 76 4.64 9.06 3.36
N SER A 77 5.33 8.88 4.48
CA SER A 77 4.80 9.19 5.80
C SER A 77 5.09 10.66 6.12
N GLU A 78 4.38 11.57 5.47
CA GLU A 78 4.37 12.97 5.91
C GLU A 78 3.44 13.15 7.11
N TRP A 79 3.86 12.64 8.26
CA TRP A 79 3.31 13.02 9.54
C TRP A 79 4.10 14.22 10.05
N GLY A 80 3.44 15.38 10.14
CA GLY A 80 3.94 16.55 10.85
C GLY A 80 4.51 17.69 10.02
N LYS A 81 4.62 17.61 8.70
CA LYS A 81 4.82 18.81 7.88
C LYS A 81 3.46 19.31 7.38
N GLN A 82 2.86 20.25 8.12
CA GLN A 82 1.85 21.11 7.54
C GLN A 82 2.50 21.82 6.36
N GLN A 83 2.15 21.37 5.14
CA GLN A 83 2.34 22.23 3.99
C GLN A 83 1.54 23.50 4.26
N LYS A 84 2.23 24.64 4.38
CA LYS A 84 1.62 25.93 4.15
C LYS A 84 1.15 25.90 2.70
N THR A 85 -0.08 25.51 2.49
CA THR A 85 -0.77 25.77 1.23
C THR A 85 -0.89 27.28 1.14
N ASP A 86 -0.15 27.87 0.22
CA ASP A 86 -0.42 29.20 -0.30
C ASP A 86 -1.83 29.16 -0.87
N THR A 87 -2.77 29.62 -0.06
CA THR A 87 -4.12 29.97 -0.50
C THR A 87 -4.00 31.25 -1.29
N GLU A 88 -3.73 31.14 -2.59
CA GLU A 88 -4.06 32.21 -3.52
C GLU A 88 -5.57 32.35 -3.58
N GLU A 89 -5.97 33.58 -3.35
CA GLU A 89 -7.30 34.17 -3.32
C GLU A 89 -8.26 33.59 -4.37
N LEU A 90 -9.31 32.92 -3.89
CA LEU A 90 -10.57 32.85 -4.63
C LEU A 90 -11.43 34.02 -4.17
N THR A 91 -11.57 35.00 -5.06
CA THR A 91 -12.36 36.20 -4.94
C THR A 91 -13.82 35.89 -4.62
N GLU A 92 -14.32 36.71 -3.72
CA GLU A 92 -15.68 36.78 -3.18
C GLU A 92 -16.78 36.83 -4.25
N ALA A 93 -17.83 36.05 -4.03
CA ALA A 93 -19.18 36.40 -4.40
C ALA A 93 -20.18 35.82 -3.41
N ASP A 94 -20.69 36.73 -2.59
CA ASP A 94 -21.99 36.73 -1.89
C ASP A 94 -22.56 35.44 -1.27
N THR A 95 -22.46 35.34 0.08
CA THR A 95 -23.68 35.12 0.90
C THR A 95 -23.45 35.54 2.36
N GLN A 96 -24.43 36.23 2.88
CA GLN A 96 -24.48 36.89 4.17
C GLN A 96 -24.43 35.93 5.35
N THR A 97 -23.63 36.33 6.37
CA THR A 97 -23.49 35.73 7.71
C THR A 97 -24.75 35.93 8.57
N PRO A 98 -24.88 35.17 9.68
CA PRO A 98 -24.73 35.81 10.98
C PRO A 98 -23.91 35.09 12.05
N ALA A 99 -23.16 35.93 12.75
CA ALA A 99 -22.81 35.91 14.17
C ALA A 99 -21.80 34.90 14.74
N GLU A 100 -20.71 35.51 15.13
CA GLU A 100 -19.58 35.17 15.99
C GLU A 100 -19.87 34.29 17.21
N ALA A 101 -19.03 33.27 17.39
CA ALA A 101 -18.64 32.81 18.72
C ALA A 101 -17.12 32.67 18.77
N LYS A 102 -16.49 33.60 19.47
CA LYS A 102 -15.06 33.58 19.81
C LYS A 102 -14.79 32.41 20.75
N ILE A 103 -13.93 31.48 20.34
CA ILE A 103 -13.23 30.61 21.28
C ILE A 103 -11.75 30.95 21.17
N SER A 104 -11.28 31.71 22.16
CA SER A 104 -9.87 31.98 22.42
C SER A 104 -9.27 30.75 23.11
N GLY A 105 -8.45 30.01 22.40
CA GLY A 105 -7.55 28.99 22.94
C GLY A 105 -6.21 29.14 22.26
N GLY A 106 -5.30 29.90 22.87
CA GLY A 106 -3.97 30.10 22.36
C GLY A 106 -3.19 28.80 22.36
N ILE A 107 -2.80 28.36 21.18
CA ILE A 107 -1.73 27.39 20.99
C ILE A 107 -0.46 28.24 20.83
N GLN A 108 0.40 28.16 21.83
CA GLN A 108 1.74 28.73 21.74
C GLN A 108 2.53 27.96 20.70
N ASP A 109 3.02 28.67 19.68
CA ASP A 109 4.00 28.18 18.74
C ASP A 109 5.25 27.72 19.51
N LYS A 110 5.46 26.42 19.58
CA LYS A 110 6.76 25.86 19.94
C LYS A 110 7.57 25.76 18.66
N GLU A 111 8.55 26.66 18.56
CA GLU A 111 9.63 26.57 17.59
C GLU A 111 10.21 25.16 17.59
N THR A 112 10.30 24.57 16.39
CA THR A 112 11.00 23.31 16.15
C THR A 112 12.49 23.50 16.45
N ALA A 113 12.88 23.15 17.66
CA ALA A 113 14.27 22.91 17.98
C ALA A 113 14.67 21.57 17.32
N GLU A 114 15.55 21.61 16.34
CA GLU A 114 16.42 20.49 16.01
C GLU A 114 17.36 20.24 17.21
N GLY A 115 16.81 19.56 18.21
CA GLY A 115 17.54 19.08 19.36
C GLY A 115 17.65 17.57 19.23
N THR A 116 18.87 17.08 19.14
CA THR A 116 19.22 15.70 19.50
C THR A 116 18.71 15.47 20.92
N ALA A 117 17.47 14.99 21.04
CA ALA A 117 16.92 14.57 22.32
C ALA A 117 17.83 13.47 22.85
N GLU A 118 18.50 13.68 23.98
CA GLU A 118 19.18 12.63 24.73
C GLU A 118 18.17 11.50 24.93
N LYS A 119 18.46 10.33 24.35
CA LYS A 119 17.63 9.13 24.49
C LYS A 119 17.66 8.75 25.97
N THR A 120 16.54 8.94 26.64
CA THR A 120 16.40 8.46 28.03
C THR A 120 16.40 6.93 27.99
N GLU A 121 17.28 6.29 28.74
CA GLU A 121 17.40 4.82 28.84
C GLU A 121 16.07 4.13 29.23
N ASN A 122 15.09 4.89 29.73
CA ASN A 122 13.79 4.41 30.19
C ASN A 122 12.60 4.83 29.29
N ALA A 123 12.84 5.39 28.10
CA ALA A 123 11.74 5.79 27.23
C ALA A 123 10.90 4.59 26.78
N LEU A 124 9.57 4.74 26.83
CA LEU A 124 8.61 3.72 26.42
C LEU A 124 8.08 4.01 25.01
N TYR A 125 7.91 2.97 24.24
CA TYR A 125 7.48 3.07 22.84
C TYR A 125 6.22 2.24 22.58
N GLY A 126 5.46 2.71 21.60
CA GLY A 126 4.37 1.98 20.97
C GLY A 126 4.71 1.67 19.52
N ILE A 127 4.15 0.60 18.98
CA ILE A 127 4.24 0.28 17.56
C ILE A 127 2.84 0.26 16.97
N CYS A 128 2.60 1.02 15.91
CA CYS A 128 1.38 0.98 15.11
C CYS A 128 1.69 0.23 13.82
N ILE A 129 0.85 -0.73 13.47
CA ILE A 129 1.01 -1.55 12.25
C ILE A 129 -0.25 -1.46 11.41
N ASP A 130 -0.06 -1.17 10.12
CA ASP A 130 -1.09 -1.29 9.09
C ASP A 130 -0.81 -2.51 8.21
N ILE A 131 -1.78 -3.43 8.15
CA ILE A 131 -1.71 -4.64 7.32
C ILE A 131 -2.52 -4.43 6.04
N GLY A 132 -1.89 -3.79 5.06
CA GLY A 132 -2.47 -3.65 3.73
C GLY A 132 -2.42 -4.96 2.93
N THR A 133 -3.27 -5.06 1.92
CA THR A 133 -3.27 -6.20 0.99
C THR A 133 -1.94 -6.31 0.23
N THR A 134 -1.35 -5.19 -0.15
CA THR A 134 -0.11 -5.12 -0.94
C THR A 134 1.09 -4.76 -0.07
N THR A 135 0.96 -3.82 0.82
CA THR A 135 2.03 -3.19 1.60
C THR A 135 1.75 -3.33 3.08
N LEU A 136 2.79 -3.57 3.85
CA LEU A 136 2.78 -3.53 5.31
C LEU A 136 3.54 -2.30 5.76
N ALA A 137 2.98 -1.54 6.68
CA ALA A 137 3.62 -0.39 7.29
C ALA A 137 3.64 -0.51 8.81
N ALA A 138 4.75 -0.12 9.43
CA ALA A 138 4.88 -0.08 10.87
C ALA A 138 5.55 1.23 11.29
N LEU A 139 4.98 1.87 12.30
CA LEU A 139 5.44 3.13 12.88
C LEU A 139 5.78 2.92 14.34
N LEU A 140 6.98 3.35 14.74
CA LEU A 140 7.42 3.42 16.12
C LEU A 140 7.15 4.82 16.69
N VAL A 141 6.46 4.89 17.80
CA VAL A 141 6.08 6.14 18.47
C VAL A 141 6.64 6.16 19.89
N ASN A 142 7.25 7.26 20.28
CA ASN A 142 7.61 7.51 21.68
C ASN A 142 6.34 7.89 22.46
N LEU A 143 6.00 7.12 23.50
CA LEU A 143 4.75 7.31 24.25
C LEU A 143 4.80 8.48 25.25
N GLU A 144 5.98 9.01 25.56
CA GLU A 144 6.13 10.14 26.46
C GLU A 144 6.04 11.49 25.71
N THR A 145 6.63 11.53 24.51
CA THR A 145 6.68 12.75 23.69
C THR A 145 5.63 12.78 22.60
N GLU A 146 4.94 11.66 22.36
CA GLU A 146 4.01 11.46 21.24
C GLU A 146 4.66 11.67 19.86
N ALA A 147 5.99 11.61 19.80
CA ALA A 147 6.72 11.81 18.55
C ALA A 147 6.84 10.50 17.76
N ASP A 148 6.68 10.62 16.45
CA ASP A 148 7.01 9.55 15.50
C ASP A 148 8.53 9.40 15.44
N CYS A 149 9.02 8.18 15.69
CA CYS A 149 10.46 7.92 15.76
C CYS A 149 11.00 7.29 14.49
N GLN A 150 10.42 6.18 14.06
CA GLN A 150 10.90 5.39 12.94
C GLN A 150 9.74 4.74 12.20
N THR A 151 9.91 4.58 10.88
CA THR A 151 8.99 3.83 10.04
C THR A 151 9.70 2.66 9.38
N ALA A 152 9.03 1.53 9.28
CA ALA A 152 9.44 0.39 8.49
C ALA A 152 8.30 -0.03 7.55
N VAL A 153 8.66 -0.42 6.34
CA VAL A 153 7.70 -0.78 5.29
C VAL A 153 8.19 -2.01 4.56
N SER A 154 7.29 -2.90 4.22
CA SER A 154 7.59 -4.03 3.37
C SER A 154 6.42 -4.43 2.49
N VAL A 155 6.72 -5.25 1.49
CA VAL A 155 5.68 -5.93 0.70
C VAL A 155 5.00 -6.97 1.58
N ASN A 156 3.69 -7.11 1.47
CA ASN A 156 2.96 -8.21 2.08
C ASN A 156 3.19 -9.50 1.27
N HIS A 157 4.06 -10.39 1.76
CA HIS A 157 4.43 -11.63 1.06
C HIS A 157 3.29 -12.65 0.96
N GLN A 158 2.15 -12.43 1.65
CA GLN A 158 0.94 -13.20 1.37
C GLN A 158 0.48 -13.11 -0.09
N ARG A 159 1.00 -12.15 -0.87
CA ARG A 159 0.82 -12.07 -2.34
C ARG A 159 1.22 -13.36 -3.06
N ALA A 160 2.14 -14.16 -2.50
CA ALA A 160 2.48 -15.47 -3.02
C ALA A 160 1.30 -16.45 -3.03
N TYR A 161 0.31 -16.23 -2.19
CA TYR A 161 -0.91 -17.05 -2.09
C TYR A 161 -2.12 -16.44 -2.80
N GLY A 162 -2.02 -15.19 -3.23
CA GLY A 162 -3.05 -14.47 -3.96
C GLY A 162 -2.76 -12.98 -4.03
N SER A 163 -2.95 -12.38 -5.20
CA SER A 163 -2.69 -10.96 -5.45
C SER A 163 -3.69 -10.04 -4.74
N ASP A 164 -4.89 -10.52 -4.48
CA ASP A 164 -6.01 -9.79 -3.90
C ASP A 164 -6.65 -10.54 -2.72
N VAL A 165 -7.62 -9.91 -2.08
CA VAL A 165 -8.32 -10.43 -0.91
C VAL A 165 -9.03 -11.76 -1.21
N LEU A 166 -9.75 -11.85 -2.34
CA LEU A 166 -10.57 -13.03 -2.67
C LEU A 166 -9.69 -14.25 -3.00
N SER A 167 -8.61 -14.04 -3.72
CA SER A 167 -7.65 -15.10 -4.04
C SER A 167 -6.97 -15.64 -2.77
N ARG A 168 -6.66 -14.79 -1.77
CA ARG A 168 -6.14 -15.24 -0.46
C ARG A 168 -7.17 -15.98 0.38
N ILE A 169 -8.43 -15.55 0.37
CA ILE A 169 -9.55 -16.28 0.99
C ILE A 169 -9.64 -17.67 0.35
N SER A 170 -9.62 -17.77 -0.98
CA SER A 170 -9.68 -19.04 -1.71
C SER A 170 -8.49 -19.95 -1.35
N ALA A 171 -7.28 -19.41 -1.31
CA ALA A 171 -6.08 -20.16 -0.92
C ALA A 171 -6.17 -20.65 0.55
N SER A 172 -6.65 -19.80 1.46
CA SER A 172 -6.87 -20.17 2.86
C SER A 172 -7.87 -21.33 2.99
N ASN A 173 -9.00 -21.23 2.28
CA ASN A 173 -10.04 -22.26 2.26
C ASN A 173 -9.56 -23.54 1.55
N GLY A 174 -8.64 -23.41 0.60
CA GLY A 174 -7.94 -24.50 -0.07
C GLY A 174 -6.86 -25.20 0.76
N GLY A 175 -6.79 -24.93 2.08
CA GLY A 175 -5.90 -25.62 3.01
C GLY A 175 -4.58 -24.90 3.31
N LYS A 176 -4.34 -23.68 2.76
CA LYS A 176 -3.10 -22.89 2.97
C LYS A 176 -3.17 -21.91 4.14
N LYS A 177 -4.18 -22.03 4.99
CA LYS A 177 -4.45 -21.09 6.11
C LYS A 177 -3.23 -20.86 7.00
N TRP A 178 -2.57 -21.93 7.40
CA TRP A 178 -1.45 -21.84 8.35
C TRP A 178 -0.17 -21.33 7.70
N GLU A 179 0.04 -21.61 6.43
CA GLU A 179 1.16 -21.06 5.65
C GLU A 179 0.99 -19.57 5.46
N ILE A 180 -0.23 -19.11 5.13
CA ILE A 180 -0.57 -17.69 4.97
C ILE A 180 -0.41 -16.93 6.29
N GLN A 181 -0.87 -17.54 7.41
CA GLN A 181 -0.66 -16.96 8.75
C GLN A 181 0.82 -16.86 9.10
N ARG A 182 1.60 -17.90 8.84
CA ARG A 182 3.04 -17.90 9.12
C ARG A 182 3.75 -16.81 8.31
N CYS A 183 3.39 -16.66 7.04
CA CYS A 183 3.93 -15.67 6.15
C CYS A 183 3.78 -14.25 6.74
N ILE A 184 2.55 -13.83 7.05
CA ILE A 184 2.31 -12.49 7.62
C ILE A 184 3.01 -12.29 8.97
N ARG A 185 3.04 -13.31 9.84
CA ARG A 185 3.75 -13.23 11.10
C ARG A 185 5.24 -13.01 10.92
N GLN A 186 5.86 -13.66 9.95
CA GLN A 186 7.28 -13.48 9.63
C GLN A 186 7.55 -12.05 9.13
N ASP A 187 6.70 -11.53 8.26
CA ASP A 187 6.81 -10.16 7.78
C ASP A 187 6.73 -9.15 8.92
N LEU A 188 5.72 -9.27 9.79
CA LEU A 188 5.55 -8.38 10.93
C LEU A 188 6.70 -8.47 11.92
N GLN A 189 7.21 -9.68 12.19
CA GLN A 189 8.39 -9.87 13.03
C GLN A 189 9.62 -9.17 12.45
N LYS A 190 9.82 -9.25 11.12
CA LYS A 190 10.91 -8.57 10.44
C LYS A 190 10.79 -7.05 10.58
N LEU A 191 9.61 -6.49 10.33
CA LEU A 191 9.35 -5.05 10.48
C LEU A 191 9.60 -4.55 11.91
N ILE A 192 9.11 -5.28 12.90
CA ILE A 192 9.34 -4.92 14.32
C ILE A 192 10.82 -4.92 14.65
N ARG A 193 11.57 -5.97 14.28
CA ARG A 193 13.01 -6.03 14.53
C ARG A 193 13.77 -4.92 13.81
N GLU A 194 13.35 -4.56 12.59
CA GLU A 194 13.92 -3.44 11.84
C GLU A 194 13.74 -2.10 12.58
N LEU A 195 12.52 -1.83 13.10
CA LEU A 195 12.25 -0.63 13.90
C LEU A 195 13.14 -0.56 15.15
N LEU A 196 13.22 -1.67 15.91
CA LEU A 196 14.05 -1.76 17.11
C LEU A 196 15.52 -1.49 16.79
N GLN A 197 16.02 -2.08 15.69
CA GLN A 197 17.41 -1.91 15.26
C GLN A 197 17.70 -0.46 14.80
N LYS A 198 16.81 0.13 13.99
CA LYS A 198 16.96 1.51 13.51
C LYS A 198 16.98 2.51 14.66
N GLU A 199 16.10 2.35 15.65
CA GLU A 199 16.01 3.23 16.79
C GLU A 199 17.02 2.87 17.91
N LYS A 200 17.66 1.70 17.81
CA LYS A 200 18.61 1.15 18.82
C LYS A 200 17.98 0.99 20.20
N ILE A 201 16.77 0.47 20.23
CA ILE A 201 16.01 0.16 21.45
C ILE A 201 15.84 -1.35 21.62
N THR A 202 15.44 -1.75 22.80
CA THR A 202 15.24 -3.16 23.18
C THR A 202 13.75 -3.51 23.23
N GLU A 203 13.43 -4.80 23.19
CA GLU A 203 12.07 -5.31 23.27
C GLU A 203 11.34 -4.86 24.55
N GLN A 204 12.07 -4.69 25.66
CA GLN A 204 11.51 -4.28 26.95
C GLN A 204 10.95 -2.84 26.95
N GLN A 205 11.39 -2.03 26.01
CA GLN A 205 10.91 -0.65 25.85
C GLN A 205 9.61 -0.58 25.09
N ILE A 206 9.14 -1.68 24.49
CA ILE A 206 7.87 -1.71 23.75
C ILE A 206 6.72 -2.02 24.69
N GLN A 207 5.89 -1.03 24.98
CA GLN A 207 4.76 -1.15 25.88
C GLN A 207 3.53 -1.75 25.20
N ARG A 208 3.28 -1.43 23.95
CA ARG A 208 2.09 -1.86 23.20
C ARG A 208 2.32 -1.89 21.69
N ILE A 209 1.67 -2.86 21.05
CA ILE A 209 1.55 -2.91 19.59
C ILE A 209 0.07 -2.81 19.22
N VAL A 210 -0.27 -1.92 18.31
CA VAL A 210 -1.63 -1.76 17.78
C VAL A 210 -1.62 -2.09 16.30
N ILE A 211 -2.53 -2.96 15.89
CA ILE A 211 -2.65 -3.46 14.51
C ILE A 211 -3.98 -3.02 13.93
N ALA A 212 -3.93 -2.42 12.75
CA ALA A 212 -5.05 -2.17 11.88
C ALA A 212 -4.87 -2.93 10.56
N GLY A 213 -5.91 -3.02 9.77
CA GLY A 213 -5.92 -3.63 8.45
C GLY A 213 -7.32 -4.04 8.05
N ASN A 214 -7.52 -4.40 6.79
CA ASN A 214 -8.83 -4.85 6.35
C ASN A 214 -9.22 -6.18 7.03
N THR A 215 -10.52 -6.47 7.03
CA THR A 215 -11.08 -7.61 7.76
C THR A 215 -10.41 -8.93 7.40
N THR A 216 -10.14 -9.18 6.14
CA THR A 216 -9.49 -10.42 5.69
C THR A 216 -8.05 -10.53 6.19
N MET A 217 -7.27 -9.43 6.12
CA MET A 217 -5.88 -9.45 6.61
C MET A 217 -5.82 -9.74 8.12
N CYS A 218 -6.74 -9.15 8.89
CA CYS A 218 -6.87 -9.45 10.33
C CYS A 218 -7.25 -10.91 10.58
N HIS A 219 -8.18 -11.49 9.80
CA HIS A 219 -8.55 -12.91 9.91
C HIS A 219 -7.39 -13.85 9.58
N LEU A 220 -6.64 -13.56 8.51
CA LEU A 220 -5.47 -14.34 8.10
C LEU A 220 -4.35 -14.28 9.16
N LEU A 221 -4.11 -13.12 9.76
CA LEU A 221 -3.16 -12.98 10.87
C LEU A 221 -3.58 -13.84 12.07
N ARG A 222 -4.87 -13.85 12.41
CA ARG A 222 -5.41 -14.62 13.52
C ARG A 222 -5.56 -16.12 13.21
N GLY A 223 -5.48 -16.51 11.95
CA GLY A 223 -5.75 -17.88 11.50
C GLY A 223 -7.23 -18.27 11.66
N PHE A 224 -8.13 -17.30 11.59
CA PHE A 224 -9.57 -17.56 11.55
C PHE A 224 -9.97 -18.23 10.24
N SER A 225 -11.14 -18.91 10.24
CA SER A 225 -11.71 -19.39 8.99
C SER A 225 -12.14 -18.21 8.11
N CYS A 226 -11.84 -18.32 6.83
CA CYS A 226 -12.29 -17.36 5.81
C CYS A 226 -13.44 -17.93 4.95
N GLU A 227 -14.00 -19.10 5.31
CA GLU A 227 -15.04 -19.77 4.52
C GLU A 227 -16.25 -18.86 4.29
N THR A 228 -16.73 -18.22 5.36
CA THR A 228 -17.90 -17.35 5.30
C THR A 228 -17.61 -15.94 4.80
N LEU A 229 -16.35 -15.52 4.75
CA LEU A 229 -15.95 -14.22 4.20
C LEU A 229 -16.04 -14.17 2.67
N GLY A 230 -15.80 -15.28 2.00
CA GLY A 230 -15.79 -15.37 0.53
C GLY A 230 -17.13 -15.67 -0.11
N VAL A 231 -18.17 -15.94 0.69
CA VAL A 231 -19.49 -16.40 0.22
C VAL A 231 -20.59 -15.63 0.91
N ALA A 232 -21.62 -15.21 0.16
CA ALA A 232 -22.79 -14.53 0.74
C ALA A 232 -23.41 -15.39 1.85
N PRO A 233 -23.78 -14.79 3.00
CA PRO A 233 -23.91 -13.38 3.31
C PRO A 233 -22.65 -12.69 3.84
N PHE A 234 -21.44 -13.20 3.58
CA PHE A 234 -20.14 -12.58 3.92
C PHE A 234 -19.99 -12.32 5.43
N LEU A 235 -20.01 -13.39 6.22
CA LEU A 235 -19.97 -13.30 7.68
C LEU A 235 -18.51 -13.42 8.19
N PRO A 236 -17.96 -12.40 8.83
CA PRO A 236 -16.67 -12.51 9.52
C PRO A 236 -16.81 -13.37 10.79
N VAL A 237 -15.72 -14.03 11.18
CA VAL A 237 -15.67 -14.82 12.43
C VAL A 237 -15.69 -13.92 13.64
N ASP A 238 -14.89 -12.87 13.63
CA ASP A 238 -14.77 -11.91 14.72
C ASP A 238 -14.34 -10.54 14.18
N LEU A 239 -15.06 -9.50 14.59
CA LEU A 239 -14.78 -8.09 14.29
C LEU A 239 -14.51 -7.27 15.56
N SER A 240 -14.51 -7.91 16.71
CA SER A 240 -14.36 -7.22 17.98
C SER A 240 -12.93 -6.71 18.21
N TRP A 241 -12.77 -5.86 19.21
CA TRP A 241 -11.48 -5.52 19.77
C TRP A 241 -10.82 -6.80 20.32
N MET A 242 -9.64 -7.12 19.80
CA MET A 242 -8.88 -8.28 20.25
C MET A 242 -7.61 -7.83 20.97
N GLU A 243 -7.36 -8.37 22.16
CA GLU A 243 -6.13 -8.13 22.92
C GLU A 243 -5.49 -9.46 23.31
N GLY A 244 -4.17 -9.54 23.18
CA GLY A 244 -3.40 -10.73 23.52
C GLY A 244 -1.90 -10.43 23.62
N SER A 245 -1.08 -11.47 23.77
CA SER A 245 0.36 -11.34 23.80
C SER A 245 1.00 -11.30 22.40
N ALA A 246 2.21 -10.76 22.29
CA ALA A 246 2.99 -10.83 21.05
C ALA A 246 3.30 -12.30 20.68
N ALA A 247 3.44 -13.19 21.66
CA ALA A 247 3.59 -14.62 21.41
C ALA A 247 2.37 -15.21 20.70
N ASP A 248 1.15 -14.87 21.12
CA ASP A 248 -0.09 -15.42 20.56
C ASP A 248 -0.40 -14.86 19.17
N PHE A 249 -0.24 -13.55 19.01
CA PHE A 249 -0.66 -12.85 17.77
C PHE A 249 0.44 -12.89 16.71
N LEU A 250 1.68 -12.66 17.11
CA LEU A 250 2.81 -12.51 16.22
C LEU A 250 3.78 -13.69 16.22
N GLY A 251 3.67 -14.60 17.21
CA GLY A 251 4.63 -15.68 17.42
C GLY A 251 5.97 -15.23 18.01
N MET A 252 6.05 -14.02 18.59
CA MET A 252 7.24 -13.44 19.20
C MET A 252 7.23 -13.70 20.72
N LYS A 253 7.91 -14.75 21.15
CA LYS A 253 7.97 -15.12 22.58
C LYS A 253 8.95 -14.26 23.38
N GLU A 254 9.93 -13.69 22.69
CA GLU A 254 10.93 -12.77 23.22
C GLU A 254 10.36 -11.39 23.58
N LEU A 255 9.23 -11.03 23.00
CA LEU A 255 8.58 -9.74 23.17
C LEU A 255 7.43 -9.85 24.18
N ASP A 256 7.67 -9.46 25.44
CA ASP A 256 6.64 -9.43 26.50
C ASP A 256 5.79 -8.16 26.38
N THR A 257 4.93 -8.12 25.40
CA THR A 257 4.15 -6.95 25.06
C THR A 257 2.72 -7.32 24.69
N LYS A 258 1.79 -6.43 25.03
CA LYS A 258 0.40 -6.53 24.62
C LYS A 258 0.23 -6.09 23.16
N VAL A 259 -0.45 -6.94 22.40
CA VAL A 259 -0.86 -6.67 21.02
C VAL A 259 -2.36 -6.48 20.99
N VAL A 260 -2.78 -5.41 20.32
CA VAL A 260 -4.19 -5.07 20.10
C VAL A 260 -4.44 -5.10 18.61
N ILE A 261 -5.51 -5.77 18.18
CA ILE A 261 -6.07 -5.61 16.84
C ILE A 261 -7.34 -4.79 16.99
N LEU A 262 -7.42 -3.68 16.25
CA LEU A 262 -8.57 -2.79 16.29
C LEU A 262 -9.82 -3.50 15.74
N PRO A 263 -11.03 -3.11 16.19
CA PRO A 263 -12.26 -3.72 15.71
C PRO A 263 -12.53 -3.37 14.25
N GLY A 264 -13.12 -4.29 13.52
CA GLY A 264 -13.67 -4.04 12.19
C GLY A 264 -15.13 -3.64 12.23
N ILE A 265 -15.69 -3.24 11.08
CA ILE A 265 -17.10 -2.84 10.94
C ILE A 265 -17.90 -3.92 10.22
N SER A 266 -17.34 -4.50 9.18
CA SER A 266 -18.01 -5.54 8.37
C SER A 266 -16.97 -6.43 7.66
N ALA A 267 -17.45 -7.39 6.88
CA ALA A 267 -16.59 -8.22 6.04
C ALA A 267 -15.70 -7.41 5.07
N PHE A 268 -16.18 -6.26 4.63
CA PHE A 268 -15.52 -5.42 3.62
C PHE A 268 -14.98 -4.10 4.17
N VAL A 269 -15.19 -3.80 5.44
CA VAL A 269 -14.73 -2.57 6.09
C VAL A 269 -14.04 -2.94 7.39
N GLY A 270 -12.75 -2.85 7.39
CA GLY A 270 -11.89 -3.38 8.44
C GLY A 270 -11.49 -2.37 9.52
N ALA A 271 -10.47 -2.75 10.24
CA ALA A 271 -9.87 -1.99 11.32
C ALA A 271 -9.09 -0.75 10.84
N ASP A 272 -8.60 -0.76 9.61
CA ASP A 272 -8.02 0.37 8.87
C ASP A 272 -8.99 1.55 8.82
N ILE A 273 -10.22 1.31 8.41
CA ILE A 273 -11.27 2.33 8.36
C ILE A 273 -11.67 2.81 9.77
N MET A 274 -11.69 1.91 10.76
CA MET A 274 -11.90 2.31 12.15
C MET A 274 -10.80 3.24 12.66
N ALA A 275 -9.56 2.98 12.30
CA ALA A 275 -8.44 3.87 12.61
C ALA A 275 -8.61 5.24 11.94
N GLY A 276 -9.05 5.28 10.67
CA GLY A 276 -9.36 6.51 9.94
C GLY A 276 -10.48 7.33 10.59
N ILE A 277 -11.59 6.69 10.98
CA ILE A 277 -12.70 7.31 11.70
C ILE A 277 -12.22 7.94 13.02
N ALA A 278 -11.38 7.20 13.77
CA ALA A 278 -10.82 7.67 15.03
C ALA A 278 -9.88 8.87 14.80
N LYS A 279 -9.01 8.81 13.81
CA LYS A 279 -8.05 9.87 13.45
C LYS A 279 -8.75 11.16 13.04
N MET A 280 -9.80 11.07 12.25
CA MET A 280 -10.61 12.22 11.83
C MET A 280 -11.55 12.74 12.94
N ASN A 281 -11.58 12.11 14.12
CA ASN A 281 -12.52 12.43 15.20
C ASN A 281 -14.00 12.46 14.77
N MET A 282 -14.37 11.71 13.73
CA MET A 282 -15.75 11.69 13.20
C MET A 282 -16.77 11.31 14.27
N HIS A 283 -16.39 10.40 15.19
CA HIS A 283 -17.22 9.94 16.31
C HIS A 283 -17.51 11.01 17.37
N ARG A 284 -16.84 12.18 17.31
CA ARG A 284 -17.02 13.31 18.22
C ARG A 284 -17.52 14.58 17.53
N SER A 285 -17.48 14.61 16.21
CA SER A 285 -17.88 15.79 15.42
C SER A 285 -19.38 15.83 15.19
N GLU A 286 -20.01 16.97 15.36
CA GLU A 286 -21.42 17.20 14.97
C GLU A 286 -21.57 17.44 13.47
N GLY A 287 -20.52 17.97 12.80
CA GLY A 287 -20.48 18.18 11.38
C GLY A 287 -20.31 16.86 10.61
N TYR A 288 -20.83 16.81 9.39
CA TYR A 288 -20.62 15.66 8.51
C TYR A 288 -19.20 15.65 7.95
N HIS A 289 -18.59 14.50 7.96
CA HIS A 289 -17.28 14.21 7.37
C HIS A 289 -17.42 13.09 6.35
N LEU A 290 -16.58 13.15 5.32
CA LEU A 290 -16.41 12.08 4.34
C LEU A 290 -14.97 11.57 4.45
N LEU A 291 -14.81 10.30 4.80
CA LEU A 291 -13.56 9.57 4.71
C LEU A 291 -13.61 8.71 3.44
N LEU A 292 -12.59 8.84 2.62
CA LEU A 292 -12.38 8.00 1.44
C LEU A 292 -11.04 7.30 1.59
N ASP A 293 -11.05 5.99 1.56
CA ASP A 293 -9.85 5.16 1.46
C ASP A 293 -9.83 4.55 0.06
N ILE A 294 -8.89 5.01 -0.75
CA ILE A 294 -8.81 4.65 -2.17
C ILE A 294 -7.63 3.71 -2.37
N GLY A 295 -7.91 2.40 -2.38
CA GLY A 295 -6.96 1.33 -2.62
C GLY A 295 -7.47 0.35 -3.66
N THR A 296 -7.13 -0.91 -3.53
CA THR A 296 -7.66 -2.03 -4.35
C THR A 296 -9.19 -2.10 -4.28
N ASN A 297 -9.76 -1.75 -3.13
CA ASN A 297 -11.18 -1.40 -2.97
C ASN A 297 -11.28 0.08 -2.63
N GLY A 298 -12.48 0.64 -2.70
CA GLY A 298 -12.77 1.98 -2.26
C GLY A 298 -13.70 1.94 -1.05
N GLU A 299 -13.15 2.13 0.14
CA GLU A 299 -13.95 2.23 1.35
C GLU A 299 -14.33 3.69 1.58
N MET A 300 -15.60 3.88 1.97
CA MET A 300 -16.15 5.21 2.19
C MET A 300 -16.92 5.26 3.51
N VAL A 301 -16.72 6.33 4.26
CA VAL A 301 -17.51 6.64 5.46
C VAL A 301 -18.03 8.06 5.35
N LEU A 302 -19.35 8.21 5.37
CA LEU A 302 -20.02 9.51 5.46
C LEU A 302 -20.79 9.59 6.77
N GLY A 303 -20.52 10.60 7.59
CA GLY A 303 -21.27 10.73 8.83
C GLY A 303 -20.71 11.71 9.84
N ASN A 304 -21.23 11.61 11.04
CA ASN A 304 -20.87 12.42 12.21
C ASN A 304 -21.02 11.59 13.50
N CYS A 305 -20.93 12.21 14.67
CA CYS A 305 -21.07 11.53 15.97
C CYS A 305 -22.43 10.83 16.19
N ARG A 306 -23.47 11.15 15.42
CA ARG A 306 -24.82 10.58 15.57
C ARG A 306 -25.10 9.43 14.62
N HIS A 307 -24.62 9.55 13.38
CA HIS A 307 -24.86 8.59 12.32
C HIS A 307 -23.63 8.48 11.40
N MET A 308 -23.22 7.27 11.06
CA MET A 308 -22.22 6.98 10.08
C MET A 308 -22.74 5.94 9.10
N TYR A 309 -22.61 6.22 7.82
CA TYR A 309 -22.90 5.30 6.73
C TYR A 309 -21.56 4.84 6.16
N VAL A 310 -21.39 3.54 6.05
CA VAL A 310 -20.15 2.92 5.64
C VAL A 310 -20.43 2.00 4.47
N THR A 311 -19.60 2.07 3.46
CA THR A 311 -19.67 1.18 2.30
C THR A 311 -18.28 0.87 1.77
N SER A 312 -18.17 -0.24 1.07
CA SER A 312 -16.99 -0.58 0.28
C SER A 312 -17.44 -0.88 -1.14
N THR A 313 -16.70 -0.38 -2.09
CA THR A 313 -16.91 -0.68 -3.51
C THR A 313 -15.66 -1.33 -4.08
N SER A 314 -15.87 -2.26 -5.00
CA SER A 314 -14.78 -2.81 -5.78
C SER A 314 -14.31 -1.74 -6.78
N ALA A 315 -13.21 -1.06 -6.46
CA ALA A 315 -12.57 -0.13 -7.38
C ALA A 315 -11.80 -0.91 -8.47
N GLY A 316 -11.52 -2.18 -8.22
CA GLY A 316 -10.65 -3.00 -9.04
C GLY A 316 -9.20 -2.53 -8.95
N PRO A 317 -8.26 -3.25 -9.54
CA PRO A 317 -6.84 -2.91 -9.51
C PRO A 317 -6.49 -1.76 -10.48
N ALA A 318 -7.44 -0.91 -10.87
CA ALA A 318 -7.19 0.22 -11.75
C ALA A 318 -6.20 1.22 -11.14
N PHE A 319 -6.32 1.46 -9.83
CA PHE A 319 -5.39 2.34 -9.12
C PHE A 319 -3.99 1.74 -8.93
N GLU A 320 -3.87 0.41 -8.98
CA GLU A 320 -2.59 -0.28 -9.05
C GLU A 320 -2.16 -0.59 -10.49
N GLY A 321 -2.85 -0.04 -11.49
CA GLY A 321 -2.58 -0.28 -12.90
C GLY A 321 -2.97 -1.68 -13.39
N GLY A 322 -3.78 -2.42 -12.61
CA GLY A 322 -4.27 -3.74 -13.00
C GLY A 322 -5.23 -3.69 -14.18
N ASN A 323 -5.28 -4.75 -14.97
CA ASN A 323 -6.08 -4.88 -16.18
C ASN A 323 -5.74 -3.88 -17.31
N ILE A 324 -4.66 -3.14 -17.19
CA ILE A 324 -4.13 -2.25 -18.22
C ILE A 324 -2.84 -2.86 -18.73
N SER A 325 -2.66 -2.94 -20.05
CA SER A 325 -1.52 -3.64 -20.65
C SER A 325 -0.14 -3.08 -20.24
N CYS A 326 -0.05 -1.77 -19.99
CA CYS A 326 1.13 -1.09 -19.46
C CYS A 326 0.98 -0.65 -18.00
N GLY A 327 -0.09 -1.09 -17.32
CA GLY A 327 -0.37 -0.74 -15.93
C GLY A 327 0.52 -1.52 -14.96
N MET A 328 0.94 -0.86 -13.88
CA MET A 328 1.72 -1.48 -12.82
C MET A 328 1.66 -0.70 -11.52
N ALA A 329 2.13 -1.31 -10.44
CA ALA A 329 2.25 -0.65 -9.14
C ALA A 329 3.21 0.54 -9.21
N GLY A 330 3.04 1.52 -8.32
CA GLY A 330 3.89 2.71 -8.23
C GLY A 330 5.29 2.38 -7.72
N ILE A 331 6.20 2.06 -8.64
CA ILE A 331 7.62 1.76 -8.37
C ILE A 331 8.52 2.68 -9.21
N PRO A 332 9.81 2.84 -8.87
CA PRO A 332 10.74 3.66 -9.66
C PRO A 332 10.75 3.30 -11.15
N GLY A 333 10.67 4.31 -12.01
CA GLY A 333 10.59 4.17 -13.46
C GLY A 333 9.15 4.10 -14.02
N VAL A 334 8.13 4.15 -13.18
CA VAL A 334 6.72 4.14 -13.61
C VAL A 334 6.17 5.54 -13.72
N ILE A 335 5.38 5.83 -14.75
CA ILE A 335 4.69 7.11 -14.92
C ILE A 335 3.67 7.28 -13.81
N SER A 336 3.83 8.35 -13.02
CA SER A 336 2.94 8.71 -11.91
C SER A 336 2.15 10.00 -12.17
N HIS A 337 2.59 10.80 -13.12
CA HIS A 337 1.93 12.04 -13.48
C HIS A 337 1.94 12.22 -15.00
N VAL A 338 0.81 12.64 -15.57
CA VAL A 338 0.64 12.93 -17.00
C VAL A 338 0.02 14.31 -17.13
N PHE A 339 0.54 15.11 -18.06
CA PHE A 339 0.02 16.45 -18.34
C PHE A 339 0.14 16.76 -19.82
N MET A 340 -0.70 17.70 -20.30
CA MET A 340 -0.61 18.22 -21.66
C MET A 340 0.05 19.59 -21.63
N GLU A 341 1.14 19.76 -22.40
CA GLU A 341 1.79 21.05 -22.60
C GLU A 341 0.92 21.98 -23.43
N GLU A 342 1.15 23.30 -23.33
CA GLU A 342 0.44 24.29 -24.17
C GLU A 342 0.63 24.05 -25.69
N THR A 343 1.70 23.38 -26.05
CA THR A 343 2.01 22.98 -27.44
C THR A 343 1.13 21.85 -27.97
N GLY A 344 0.29 21.25 -27.11
CA GLY A 344 -0.49 20.04 -27.42
C GLY A 344 0.30 18.74 -27.29
N LYS A 345 1.56 18.80 -26.84
CA LYS A 345 2.37 17.61 -26.63
C LYS A 345 2.15 17.04 -25.22
N ALA A 346 1.99 15.73 -25.14
CA ALA A 346 1.89 15.05 -23.84
C ALA A 346 3.26 15.01 -23.16
N GLY A 347 3.27 15.38 -21.87
CA GLY A 347 4.39 15.25 -20.96
C GLY A 347 4.06 14.25 -19.85
N PHE A 348 5.08 13.71 -19.19
CA PHE A 348 4.89 12.82 -18.06
C PHE A 348 6.08 12.89 -17.11
N GLN A 349 5.84 12.46 -15.86
CA GLN A 349 6.87 12.28 -14.83
C GLN A 349 6.89 10.82 -14.37
N VAL A 350 8.07 10.32 -14.05
CA VAL A 350 8.27 8.95 -13.53
C VAL A 350 8.70 8.98 -12.06
N ILE A 351 8.27 7.98 -11.31
CA ILE A 351 8.69 7.81 -9.90
C ILE A 351 10.19 7.59 -9.84
N GLY A 352 10.88 8.27 -8.90
CA GLY A 352 12.33 8.15 -8.70
C GLY A 352 13.18 8.96 -9.69
N GLU A 353 12.57 9.84 -10.50
CA GLU A 353 13.32 10.79 -11.31
C GLU A 353 13.88 11.90 -10.41
N ALA A 354 15.22 11.99 -10.30
CA ALA A 354 15.86 13.02 -9.47
C ALA A 354 15.67 14.41 -10.10
N ASP A 355 15.28 15.38 -9.29
CA ASP A 355 15.28 16.79 -9.65
C ASP A 355 16.74 17.28 -9.82
N GLY A 356 17.16 17.55 -11.05
CA GLY A 356 18.50 18.09 -11.31
C GLY A 356 18.89 18.15 -12.79
N GLU A 357 19.90 18.99 -13.11
CA GLU A 357 20.37 19.27 -14.48
C GLU A 357 21.03 18.08 -15.21
N ASN A 358 21.24 16.96 -14.55
CA ASN A 358 21.82 15.74 -15.13
C ASN A 358 20.76 14.66 -15.43
N LYS A 359 19.66 15.05 -16.08
CA LYS A 359 18.58 14.16 -16.51
C LYS A 359 19.07 13.14 -17.53
N LYS A 360 19.50 11.96 -17.09
CA LYS A 360 19.29 10.76 -17.94
C LYS A 360 17.76 10.52 -17.91
N LYS A 361 17.06 10.82 -19.00
CA LYS A 361 15.65 10.45 -19.16
C LYS A 361 15.52 8.97 -18.85
N GLN A 362 14.98 8.66 -17.69
CA GLN A 362 14.66 7.29 -17.34
C GLN A 362 13.54 6.83 -18.28
N GLN A 363 13.78 5.76 -19.00
CA GLN A 363 12.77 5.21 -19.89
C GLN A 363 11.58 4.73 -19.05
N ALA A 364 10.38 5.26 -19.33
CA ALA A 364 9.16 4.80 -18.65
C ALA A 364 8.93 3.31 -18.92
N ILE A 365 8.67 2.55 -17.86
CA ILE A 365 8.44 1.09 -17.93
C ILE A 365 6.96 0.73 -17.85
N GLY A 366 6.10 1.69 -17.48
CA GLY A 366 4.64 1.53 -17.37
C GLY A 366 4.00 2.74 -16.74
N ILE A 367 2.73 2.62 -16.36
CA ILE A 367 1.93 3.68 -15.74
C ILE A 367 1.23 3.15 -14.49
N CYS A 368 1.28 3.90 -13.39
CA CYS A 368 0.55 3.55 -12.17
C CYS A 368 -0.85 4.17 -12.15
N GLY A 369 -1.64 3.86 -11.13
CA GLY A 369 -3.01 4.34 -11.01
C GLY A 369 -3.14 5.86 -11.03
N THR A 370 -2.25 6.59 -10.33
CA THR A 370 -2.27 8.06 -10.35
C THR A 370 -2.00 8.61 -11.74
N GLY A 371 -1.00 8.06 -12.44
CA GLY A 371 -0.73 8.43 -13.83
C GLY A 371 -1.92 8.15 -14.77
N MET A 372 -2.66 7.07 -14.52
CA MET A 372 -3.90 6.76 -15.28
C MET A 372 -5.01 7.78 -15.03
N ILE A 373 -5.18 8.23 -13.77
CA ILE A 373 -6.18 9.26 -13.44
C ILE A 373 -5.83 10.56 -14.17
N ASP A 374 -4.57 10.99 -14.10
CA ASP A 374 -4.10 12.19 -14.80
C ASP A 374 -4.28 12.05 -16.32
N LEU A 375 -3.94 10.89 -16.89
CA LEU A 375 -4.14 10.65 -18.32
C LEU A 375 -5.61 10.81 -18.73
N VAL A 376 -6.54 10.19 -18.01
CA VAL A 376 -7.98 10.31 -18.28
C VAL A 376 -8.45 11.75 -18.10
N TYR A 377 -7.96 12.44 -17.07
CA TYR A 377 -8.26 13.86 -16.84
C TYR A 377 -7.80 14.73 -17.99
N GLU A 378 -6.55 14.61 -18.44
CA GLU A 378 -6.01 15.41 -19.56
C GLU A 378 -6.70 15.08 -20.88
N LEU A 379 -6.98 13.80 -21.17
CA LEU A 379 -7.76 13.42 -22.36
C LEU A 379 -9.16 14.06 -22.35
N ARG A 380 -9.81 14.09 -21.19
CA ARG A 380 -11.14 14.67 -21.01
C ARG A 380 -11.11 16.20 -21.14
N LYS A 381 -10.16 16.84 -20.47
CA LYS A 381 -9.94 18.29 -20.48
C LYS A 381 -9.69 18.83 -21.91
N HIS A 382 -8.95 18.07 -22.70
CA HIS A 382 -8.65 18.42 -24.09
C HIS A 382 -9.65 17.86 -25.10
N GLN A 383 -10.82 17.36 -24.66
CA GLN A 383 -11.91 16.84 -25.48
C GLN A 383 -11.50 15.70 -26.44
N MET A 384 -10.45 14.98 -26.09
CA MET A 384 -10.00 13.78 -26.81
C MET A 384 -10.90 12.59 -26.61
N ILE A 385 -11.53 12.53 -25.41
CA ILE A 385 -12.55 11.54 -25.06
C ILE A 385 -13.81 12.24 -24.56
N ASP A 386 -14.97 11.61 -24.78
CA ASP A 386 -16.27 12.05 -24.29
C ASP A 386 -16.51 11.67 -22.81
N GLU A 387 -17.71 11.93 -22.29
CA GLU A 387 -18.10 11.61 -20.92
C GLU A 387 -18.22 10.10 -20.64
N HIS A 388 -18.25 9.29 -21.67
CA HIS A 388 -18.28 7.83 -21.62
C HIS A 388 -16.89 7.21 -21.81
N GLY A 389 -15.85 8.03 -22.03
CA GLY A 389 -14.48 7.58 -22.28
C GLY A 389 -14.24 7.11 -23.72
N THR A 390 -15.16 7.42 -24.65
CA THR A 390 -15.01 7.12 -26.08
C THR A 390 -14.20 8.23 -26.74
N TYR A 391 -13.28 7.89 -27.64
CA TYR A 391 -12.56 8.88 -28.42
C TYR A 391 -13.52 9.73 -29.26
N SER A 392 -13.29 11.04 -29.24
CA SER A 392 -14.04 11.96 -30.12
C SER A 392 -13.74 11.67 -31.57
N ASP A 393 -14.72 11.88 -32.46
CA ASP A 393 -14.62 11.60 -33.90
C ASP A 393 -13.38 12.21 -34.55
N LEU A 394 -12.99 13.42 -34.10
CA LEU A 394 -11.80 14.11 -34.61
C LEU A 394 -10.51 13.29 -34.41
N TYR A 395 -10.35 12.62 -33.27
CA TYR A 395 -9.17 11.83 -32.94
C TYR A 395 -9.28 10.38 -33.42
N PHE A 396 -10.50 9.88 -33.59
CA PHE A 396 -10.75 8.55 -34.12
C PHE A 396 -10.41 8.44 -35.61
N ASP A 397 -10.79 9.46 -36.37
CA ASP A 397 -10.64 9.48 -37.85
C ASP A 397 -9.23 9.89 -38.31
N THR A 398 -8.56 10.76 -37.57
CA THR A 398 -7.25 11.30 -37.98
C THR A 398 -6.07 10.45 -37.55
N GLY A 399 -6.27 9.57 -36.56
CA GLY A 399 -5.18 8.83 -35.92
C GLY A 399 -4.17 9.77 -35.25
N TYR A 400 -3.58 9.37 -34.19
CA TYR A 400 -2.48 10.14 -33.58
C TYR A 400 -1.16 9.59 -34.07
#